data_ad0d9e26bc4ef93b28486a50722365f3
#
_entry.id   ad0d9e26bc4ef93b28486a50722365f3
#
_cell.length_a   1.000
_cell.length_b   1.000
_cell.length_c   1.000
_cell.angle_alpha   90.00
_cell.angle_beta   90.00
_cell.angle_gamma   90.00
#
_symmetry.space_group_name_H-M   'P 1'
#
loop_
_entity.id
_entity.type
_entity.pdbx_description
1 polymer ?
#
loop_
_entity_poly.entity_id
_entity_poly.type
_entity_poly.pdbx_seq_one_letter_code
_entity_poly.pdbx_strand_id
1 'polypeptide(L)'
;MINTFYFHLSTFNFHIMLYERTLGQWLEHWAETTPDKEYIVYSDRNLRFTWSQFNRRVDDMAKGLIAIGVERGTHVGIWAANVPDWLTLLYACAKIGAVYVTVNTNYKQSELEYLCQNSDMHTLCIVNGEKDSDFVQMTYTMLPELKTCQRGHLKSERFPYMKNVIYVGQEKHRGMYNTAEILLLGNNIEDSRLNELKSQVTCHDVVTVSYTHLRAP
;
A
#
# COMPACT_ATOMS: atom_id res chain seq x y z
N MET A 1 -26.21 3.07 -8.63
CA MET A 1 -26.86 3.19 -9.96
C MET A 1 -26.22 2.16 -10.88
N ILE A 2 -27.00 1.34 -11.57
CA ILE A 2 -26.48 0.35 -12.54
C ILE A 2 -26.63 0.98 -13.91
N ASN A 3 -25.51 1.41 -14.52
CA ASN A 3 -25.53 1.87 -15.91
C ASN A 3 -25.42 0.65 -16.83
N THR A 4 -26.49 0.35 -17.57
CA THR A 4 -26.52 -0.73 -18.54
C THR A 4 -26.27 -0.17 -19.93
N PHE A 5 -25.14 -0.54 -20.56
CA PHE A 5 -24.86 -0.22 -21.95
C PHE A 5 -25.25 -1.41 -22.85
N TYR A 6 -26.01 -1.15 -23.91
CA TYR A 6 -26.37 -2.14 -24.91
C TYR A 6 -25.47 -1.99 -26.14
N PHE A 7 -24.63 -2.99 -26.41
CA PHE A 7 -23.94 -3.11 -27.70
C PHE A 7 -24.68 -4.12 -28.59
N HIS A 8 -25.16 -3.63 -29.73
CA HIS A 8 -25.75 -4.49 -30.77
C HIS A 8 -24.68 -4.84 -31.78
N LEU A 9 -24.05 -6.01 -31.64
CA LEU A 9 -23.34 -6.68 -32.71
C LEU A 9 -24.22 -7.84 -33.19
N SER A 10 -24.54 -7.84 -34.43
CA SER A 10 -25.56 -8.54 -35.23
C SER A 10 -25.95 -10.00 -34.91
N THR A 11 -25.87 -10.52 -33.70
CA THR A 11 -26.49 -11.76 -33.23
C THR A 11 -26.29 -12.08 -31.73
N PHE A 12 -25.54 -11.24 -30.98
CA PHE A 12 -25.37 -11.46 -29.54
C PHE A 12 -25.68 -10.19 -28.75
N ASN A 13 -26.68 -10.26 -27.85
CA ASN A 13 -26.91 -9.24 -26.84
C ASN A 13 -25.90 -9.44 -25.70
N PHE A 14 -24.82 -8.63 -25.66
CA PHE A 14 -23.95 -8.56 -24.50
C PHE A 14 -24.52 -7.56 -23.49
N HIS A 15 -24.97 -8.03 -22.34
CA HIS A 15 -25.22 -7.20 -21.19
C HIS A 15 -23.90 -6.95 -20.47
N ILE A 16 -23.30 -5.78 -20.64
CA ILE A 16 -22.18 -5.35 -19.83
C ILE A 16 -22.72 -4.69 -18.57
N MET A 17 -22.57 -5.36 -17.44
CA MET A 17 -22.94 -4.83 -16.13
C MET A 17 -21.70 -4.16 -15.54
N LEU A 18 -21.70 -2.83 -15.47
CA LEU A 18 -20.65 -2.06 -14.80
C LEU A 18 -21.03 -1.91 -13.33
N TYR A 19 -20.17 -2.40 -12.45
CA TYR A 19 -20.30 -2.24 -11.02
C TYR A 19 -19.43 -1.07 -10.55
N GLU A 20 -20.05 -0.04 -9.99
CA GLU A 20 -19.36 1.06 -9.33
C GLU A 20 -18.95 0.62 -7.91
N ARG A 21 -17.84 -0.13 -7.81
CA ARG A 21 -17.28 -0.56 -6.54
C ARG A 21 -15.81 -0.18 -6.46
N THR A 22 -15.38 0.22 -5.27
CA THR A 22 -13.96 0.41 -4.97
C THR A 22 -13.24 -0.94 -4.87
N LEU A 23 -11.91 -0.92 -4.94
CA LEU A 23 -11.10 -2.12 -4.73
C LEU A 23 -11.32 -2.71 -3.33
N GLY A 24 -11.46 -1.86 -2.30
CA GLY A 24 -11.78 -2.27 -0.93
C GLY A 24 -13.15 -2.96 -0.83
N GLN A 25 -14.18 -2.40 -1.47
CA GLN A 25 -15.53 -2.98 -1.50
C GLN A 25 -15.58 -4.32 -2.24
N TRP A 26 -14.74 -4.52 -3.26
CA TRP A 26 -14.62 -5.83 -3.92
C TRP A 26 -14.02 -6.88 -2.98
N LEU A 27 -12.98 -6.52 -2.22
CA LEU A 27 -12.40 -7.43 -1.23
C LEU A 27 -13.41 -7.81 -0.16
N GLU A 28 -14.15 -6.84 0.37
CA GLU A 28 -15.20 -7.07 1.38
C GLU A 28 -16.33 -7.95 0.86
N HIS A 29 -16.78 -7.69 -0.36
CA HIS A 29 -17.81 -8.51 -1.00
C HIS A 29 -17.41 -9.99 -1.08
N TRP A 30 -16.18 -10.30 -1.48
CA TRP A 30 -15.72 -11.69 -1.54
C TRP A 30 -15.47 -12.27 -0.15
N ALA A 31 -15.04 -11.48 0.81
CA ALA A 31 -14.91 -11.90 2.20
C ALA A 31 -16.25 -12.23 2.87
N GLU A 32 -17.33 -11.60 2.43
CA GLU A 32 -18.71 -11.87 2.89
C GLU A 32 -19.34 -13.06 2.16
N THR A 33 -19.17 -13.13 0.85
CA THR A 33 -19.86 -14.13 0.02
C THR A 33 -19.17 -15.49 -0.02
N THR A 34 -17.84 -15.51 0.09
CA THR A 34 -17.02 -16.74 0.07
C THR A 34 -15.90 -16.70 1.12
N PRO A 35 -16.23 -16.54 2.43
CA PRO A 35 -15.25 -16.22 3.49
C PRO A 35 -14.14 -17.26 3.62
N ASP A 36 -14.47 -18.54 3.48
CA ASP A 36 -13.56 -19.67 3.73
C ASP A 36 -12.80 -20.14 2.49
N LYS A 37 -13.11 -19.57 1.32
CA LYS A 37 -12.39 -19.91 0.09
C LYS A 37 -11.00 -19.33 0.10
N GLU A 38 -9.98 -20.14 -0.28
CA GLU A 38 -8.60 -19.64 -0.44
C GLU A 38 -8.55 -18.52 -1.49
N TYR A 39 -7.90 -17.42 -1.14
CA TYR A 39 -7.68 -16.27 -2.00
C TYR A 39 -6.22 -16.14 -2.40
N ILE A 40 -5.31 -16.14 -1.44
CA ILE A 40 -3.88 -15.95 -1.67
C ILE A 40 -3.11 -17.15 -1.12
N VAL A 41 -2.20 -17.66 -1.94
CA VAL A 41 -1.29 -18.76 -1.58
C VAL A 41 0.13 -18.38 -1.97
N TYR A 42 1.01 -18.31 -0.95
CA TYR A 42 2.45 -18.20 -1.10
C TYR A 42 3.07 -19.57 -0.78
N SER A 43 3.25 -20.40 -1.80
CA SER A 43 3.68 -21.79 -1.64
C SER A 43 5.09 -21.92 -1.07
N ASP A 44 5.99 -21.00 -1.44
CA ASP A 44 7.38 -20.91 -0.97
C ASP A 44 7.49 -20.57 0.53
N ARG A 45 6.44 -19.99 1.12
CA ARG A 45 6.38 -19.57 2.53
C ARG A 45 5.36 -20.34 3.35
N ASN A 46 4.71 -21.34 2.76
CA ASN A 46 3.59 -22.07 3.36
C ASN A 46 2.53 -21.14 3.97
N LEU A 47 2.27 -20.01 3.34
CA LEU A 47 1.34 -18.98 3.81
C LEU A 47 0.10 -18.98 2.92
N ARG A 48 -1.07 -19.11 3.55
CA ARG A 48 -2.37 -19.13 2.88
C ARG A 48 -3.34 -18.22 3.60
N PHE A 49 -4.14 -17.51 2.84
CA PHE A 49 -5.24 -16.71 3.37
C PHE A 49 -6.53 -17.04 2.65
N THR A 50 -7.60 -17.23 3.41
CA THR A 50 -8.96 -17.16 2.88
C THR A 50 -9.34 -15.69 2.63
N TRP A 51 -10.44 -15.45 1.90
CA TRP A 51 -10.94 -14.10 1.67
C TRP A 51 -11.18 -13.36 2.99
N SER A 52 -11.84 -14.00 3.96
CA SER A 52 -12.11 -13.40 5.28
C SER A 52 -10.83 -13.10 6.06
N GLN A 53 -9.85 -14.01 6.07
CA GLN A 53 -8.58 -13.81 6.75
C GLN A 53 -7.79 -12.67 6.12
N PHE A 54 -7.73 -12.60 4.79
CA PHE A 54 -7.02 -11.54 4.09
C PHE A 54 -7.70 -10.18 4.31
N ASN A 55 -9.04 -10.13 4.26
CA ASN A 55 -9.77 -8.89 4.50
C ASN A 55 -9.48 -8.32 5.90
N ARG A 56 -9.48 -9.17 6.95
CA ARG A 56 -9.10 -8.75 8.31
C ARG A 56 -7.67 -8.22 8.38
N ARG A 57 -6.71 -8.93 7.78
CA ARG A 57 -5.31 -8.48 7.72
C ARG A 57 -5.17 -7.12 7.04
N VAL A 58 -5.95 -6.88 5.99
CA VAL A 58 -5.99 -5.58 5.29
C VAL A 58 -6.56 -4.50 6.20
N ASP A 59 -7.63 -4.78 6.95
CA ASP A 59 -8.23 -3.82 7.89
C ASP A 59 -7.24 -3.46 9.02
N ASP A 60 -6.54 -4.44 9.58
CA ASP A 60 -5.50 -4.22 10.60
C ASP A 60 -4.35 -3.37 10.05
N MET A 61 -3.90 -3.64 8.82
CA MET A 61 -2.87 -2.84 8.15
C MET A 61 -3.36 -1.42 7.86
N ALA A 62 -4.59 -1.25 7.41
CA ALA A 62 -5.20 0.05 7.15
C ALA A 62 -5.25 0.91 8.42
N LYS A 63 -5.68 0.32 9.53
CA LYS A 63 -5.64 0.98 10.86
C LYS A 63 -4.21 1.34 11.26
N GLY A 64 -3.24 0.46 11.03
CA GLY A 64 -1.83 0.74 11.28
C GLY A 64 -1.30 1.92 10.48
N LEU A 65 -1.67 2.03 9.21
CA LEU A 65 -1.32 3.17 8.36
C LEU A 65 -1.98 4.47 8.87
N ILE A 66 -3.24 4.42 9.27
CA ILE A 66 -3.94 5.57 9.90
C ILE A 66 -3.19 6.02 11.16
N ALA A 67 -2.75 5.08 12.00
CA ALA A 67 -2.06 5.37 13.26
C ALA A 67 -0.73 6.12 13.06
N ILE A 68 -0.09 5.98 11.90
CA ILE A 68 1.14 6.70 11.55
C ILE A 68 0.89 7.93 10.67
N GLY A 69 -0.36 8.38 10.54
CA GLY A 69 -0.74 9.61 9.86
C GLY A 69 -0.96 9.48 8.36
N VAL A 70 -1.19 8.28 7.84
CA VAL A 70 -1.63 8.10 6.45
C VAL A 70 -3.11 8.44 6.35
N GLU A 71 -3.45 9.33 5.43
CA GLU A 71 -4.80 9.83 5.19
C GLU A 71 -5.17 9.68 3.71
N ARG A 72 -6.41 10.04 3.36
CA ARG A 72 -6.87 10.07 1.96
C ARG A 72 -5.97 10.99 1.11
N GLY A 73 -5.55 10.52 -0.05
CA GLY A 73 -4.65 11.23 -0.95
C GLY A 73 -3.17 11.15 -0.57
N THR A 74 -2.82 10.57 0.58
CA THR A 74 -1.43 10.38 1.01
C THR A 74 -0.73 9.36 0.12
N HIS A 75 0.49 9.66 -0.35
CA HIS A 75 1.28 8.74 -1.16
C HIS A 75 2.09 7.76 -0.29
N VAL A 76 1.85 6.46 -0.50
CA VAL A 76 2.55 5.36 0.18
C VAL A 76 3.31 4.54 -0.85
N GLY A 77 4.62 4.64 -0.83
CA GLY A 77 5.51 3.91 -1.75
C GLY A 77 5.80 2.50 -1.29
N ILE A 78 5.88 1.55 -2.22
CA ILE A 78 6.36 0.20 -2.00
C ILE A 78 7.56 -0.10 -2.89
N TRP A 79 8.70 -0.35 -2.27
CA TRP A 79 9.94 -0.75 -2.92
C TRP A 79 10.31 -2.18 -2.52
N ALA A 80 9.64 -3.11 -3.14
CA ALA A 80 9.73 -4.53 -2.85
C ALA A 80 9.38 -5.37 -4.08
N ALA A 81 9.96 -6.56 -4.15
CA ALA A 81 9.48 -7.63 -5.02
C ALA A 81 8.17 -8.24 -4.47
N ASN A 82 7.77 -9.40 -5.00
CA ASN A 82 6.55 -10.07 -4.59
C ASN A 82 6.66 -10.64 -3.16
N VAL A 83 6.25 -9.83 -2.17
CA VAL A 83 6.13 -10.24 -0.77
C VAL A 83 4.65 -10.26 -0.35
N PRO A 84 4.25 -11.07 0.65
CA PRO A 84 2.85 -11.17 1.05
C PRO A 84 2.21 -9.82 1.40
N ASP A 85 2.93 -8.96 2.09
CA ASP A 85 2.43 -7.66 2.52
C ASP A 85 2.33 -6.63 1.39
N TRP A 86 2.85 -6.92 0.19
CA TRP A 86 2.68 -6.05 -0.98
C TRP A 86 1.20 -5.84 -1.32
N LEU A 87 0.44 -6.95 -1.40
CA LEU A 87 -1.01 -6.88 -1.63
C LEU A 87 -1.77 -6.37 -0.41
N THR A 88 -1.33 -6.72 0.80
CA THR A 88 -1.94 -6.20 2.04
C THR A 88 -1.87 -4.68 2.09
N LEU A 89 -0.71 -4.09 1.78
CA LEU A 89 -0.52 -2.65 1.72
C LEU A 89 -1.33 -1.98 0.60
N LEU A 90 -1.38 -2.59 -0.60
CA LEU A 90 -2.20 -2.08 -1.70
C LEU A 90 -3.67 -1.94 -1.31
N TYR A 91 -4.25 -3.03 -0.79
CA TYR A 91 -5.66 -3.01 -0.38
C TYR A 91 -5.91 -2.13 0.84
N ALA A 92 -4.96 -2.03 1.78
CA ALA A 92 -5.05 -1.13 2.91
C ALA A 92 -5.09 0.34 2.46
N CYS A 93 -4.19 0.75 1.56
CA CYS A 93 -4.21 2.08 0.95
C CYS A 93 -5.53 2.33 0.21
N ALA A 94 -5.98 1.36 -0.60
CA ALA A 94 -7.22 1.48 -1.36
C ALA A 94 -8.46 1.65 -0.45
N LYS A 95 -8.49 1.01 0.72
CA LYS A 95 -9.61 1.15 1.67
C LYS A 95 -9.69 2.54 2.32
N ILE A 96 -8.56 3.19 2.56
CA ILE A 96 -8.50 4.51 3.21
C ILE A 96 -8.33 5.67 2.24
N GLY A 97 -8.31 5.38 0.92
CA GLY A 97 -8.15 6.39 -0.12
C GLY A 97 -6.73 6.96 -0.25
N ALA A 98 -5.73 6.28 0.31
CA ALA A 98 -4.32 6.61 0.08
C ALA A 98 -3.87 6.12 -1.31
N VAL A 99 -2.91 6.80 -1.91
CA VAL A 99 -2.38 6.48 -3.23
C VAL A 99 -1.16 5.56 -3.09
N TYR A 100 -1.26 4.37 -3.65
CA TYR A 100 -0.19 3.38 -3.60
C TYR A 100 0.79 3.59 -4.75
N VAL A 101 2.05 3.90 -4.44
CA VAL A 101 3.10 4.19 -5.42
C VAL A 101 4.02 2.97 -5.56
N THR A 102 3.99 2.33 -6.74
CA THR A 102 4.88 1.20 -7.03
C THR A 102 6.25 1.68 -7.45
N VAL A 103 7.30 1.27 -6.72
CA VAL A 103 8.69 1.63 -6.99
C VAL A 103 9.38 0.48 -7.72
N ASN A 104 10.03 0.78 -8.85
CA ASN A 104 10.77 -0.22 -9.60
C ASN A 104 11.97 -0.73 -8.79
N THR A 105 12.06 -2.04 -8.59
CA THR A 105 13.12 -2.69 -7.81
C THR A 105 14.52 -2.56 -8.42
N ASN A 106 14.62 -2.20 -9.70
CA ASN A 106 15.90 -1.93 -10.36
C ASN A 106 16.43 -0.50 -10.14
N TYR A 107 15.63 0.39 -9.54
CA TYR A 107 16.07 1.77 -9.29
C TYR A 107 17.31 1.82 -8.40
N LYS A 108 18.23 2.70 -8.76
CA LYS A 108 19.40 3.06 -7.96
C LYS A 108 19.10 4.31 -7.13
N GLN A 109 20.05 4.73 -6.34
CA GLN A 109 19.91 5.83 -5.38
C GLN A 109 19.26 7.09 -5.97
N SER A 110 19.78 7.59 -7.09
CA SER A 110 19.30 8.82 -7.72
C SER A 110 17.87 8.73 -8.24
N GLU A 111 17.50 7.58 -8.79
CA GLU A 111 16.14 7.35 -9.31
C GLU A 111 15.12 7.25 -8.18
N LEU A 112 15.50 6.57 -7.07
CA LEU A 112 14.66 6.51 -5.86
C LEU A 112 14.44 7.90 -5.27
N GLU A 113 15.51 8.68 -5.11
CA GLU A 113 15.46 10.05 -4.57
C GLU A 113 14.55 10.93 -5.43
N TYR A 114 14.73 10.88 -6.73
CA TYR A 114 13.91 11.63 -7.69
C TYR A 114 12.43 11.23 -7.60
N LEU A 115 12.13 9.92 -7.55
CA LEU A 115 10.77 9.43 -7.37
C LEU A 115 10.14 9.94 -6.07
N CYS A 116 10.85 9.81 -4.94
CA CYS A 116 10.34 10.22 -3.63
C CYS A 116 10.01 11.72 -3.56
N GLN A 117 10.81 12.56 -4.26
CA GLN A 117 10.57 14.00 -4.34
C GLN A 117 9.36 14.32 -5.22
N ASN A 118 9.29 13.72 -6.43
CA ASN A 118 8.23 14.04 -7.39
C ASN A 118 6.85 13.44 -7.06
N SER A 119 6.83 12.44 -6.18
CA SER A 119 5.57 11.83 -5.74
C SER A 119 5.07 12.38 -4.40
N ASP A 120 5.72 13.39 -3.82
CA ASP A 120 5.39 13.90 -2.46
C ASP A 120 5.20 12.75 -1.47
N MET A 121 6.11 11.78 -1.53
CA MET A 121 5.98 10.53 -0.80
C MET A 121 5.99 10.74 0.70
N HIS A 122 4.92 10.31 1.37
CA HIS A 122 4.75 10.41 2.82
C HIS A 122 5.33 9.20 3.56
N THR A 123 5.10 8.01 3.04
CA THR A 123 5.55 6.75 3.65
C THR A 123 6.23 5.89 2.61
N LEU A 124 7.44 5.41 2.89
CA LEU A 124 8.15 4.47 2.04
C LEU A 124 8.23 3.10 2.72
N CYS A 125 7.65 2.07 2.08
CA CYS A 125 7.72 0.69 2.51
C CYS A 125 8.82 -0.02 1.73
N ILE A 126 9.76 -0.68 2.44
CA ILE A 126 10.93 -1.34 1.84
C ILE A 126 11.10 -2.77 2.38
N VAL A 127 11.83 -3.59 1.64
CA VAL A 127 12.39 -4.87 2.07
C VAL A 127 13.92 -4.76 2.19
N ASN A 128 14.62 -5.84 2.52
CA ASN A 128 16.09 -5.85 2.59
C ASN A 128 16.77 -5.41 1.29
N GLY A 129 16.27 -5.90 0.17
CA GLY A 129 16.83 -5.60 -1.13
C GLY A 129 16.49 -6.66 -2.16
N GLU A 130 17.04 -6.50 -3.35
CA GLU A 130 16.91 -7.45 -4.44
C GLU A 130 18.18 -7.45 -5.28
N LYS A 131 18.64 -8.63 -5.69
CA LYS A 131 19.91 -8.82 -6.43
C LYS A 131 21.07 -8.18 -5.66
N ASP A 132 21.79 -7.25 -6.30
CA ASP A 132 22.95 -6.55 -5.74
C ASP A 132 22.61 -5.21 -5.06
N SER A 133 21.31 -4.94 -4.80
CA SER A 133 20.86 -3.67 -4.21
C SER A 133 20.36 -3.90 -2.79
N ASP A 134 20.99 -3.24 -1.82
CA ASP A 134 20.59 -3.18 -0.41
C ASP A 134 19.66 -1.97 -0.21
N PHE A 135 18.35 -2.22 -0.16
CA PHE A 135 17.34 -1.15 -0.05
C PHE A 135 17.40 -0.46 1.31
N VAL A 136 17.76 -1.18 2.36
CA VAL A 136 17.91 -0.62 3.70
C VAL A 136 19.05 0.38 3.73
N GLN A 137 20.22 0.00 3.22
CA GLN A 137 21.40 0.89 3.16
C GLN A 137 21.15 2.09 2.24
N MET A 138 20.52 1.88 1.09
CA MET A 138 20.15 2.97 0.18
C MET A 138 19.18 3.95 0.83
N THR A 139 18.20 3.44 1.59
CA THR A 139 17.26 4.27 2.35
C THR A 139 17.98 5.09 3.43
N TYR A 140 18.93 4.52 4.17
CA TYR A 140 19.74 5.26 5.13
C TYR A 140 20.67 6.29 4.47
N THR A 141 21.09 6.07 3.23
CA THR A 141 21.87 7.04 2.45
C THR A 141 20.99 8.21 2.02
N MET A 142 19.77 7.93 1.60
CA MET A 142 18.78 8.93 1.21
C MET A 142 18.28 9.75 2.42
N LEU A 143 18.04 9.08 3.54
CA LEU A 143 17.45 9.64 4.76
C LEU A 143 18.37 9.37 5.97
N PRO A 144 19.53 10.04 6.07
CA PRO A 144 20.49 9.82 7.16
C PRO A 144 19.90 10.16 8.54
N GLU A 145 18.85 10.99 8.60
CA GLU A 145 18.13 11.37 9.80
C GLU A 145 17.50 10.16 10.51
N LEU A 146 17.17 9.08 9.79
CA LEU A 146 16.65 7.83 10.35
C LEU A 146 17.59 7.22 11.40
N LYS A 147 18.90 7.46 11.29
CA LYS A 147 19.89 6.92 12.24
C LYS A 147 19.79 7.56 13.62
N THR A 148 19.19 8.73 13.73
CA THR A 148 19.11 9.53 14.97
C THR A 148 17.69 9.81 15.42
N CYS A 149 16.70 9.86 14.52
CA CYS A 149 15.32 10.15 14.87
C CYS A 149 14.63 8.97 15.57
N GLN A 150 13.57 9.28 16.28
CA GLN A 150 12.58 8.30 16.73
C GLN A 150 11.62 7.98 15.57
N ARG A 151 11.02 6.79 15.59
CA ARG A 151 9.99 6.38 14.63
C ARG A 151 8.82 7.36 14.65
N GLY A 152 8.30 7.69 13.48
CA GLY A 152 7.23 8.69 13.32
C GLY A 152 7.65 10.15 13.48
N HIS A 153 8.93 10.41 13.76
CA HIS A 153 9.46 11.76 13.93
C HIS A 153 10.52 12.14 12.88
N LEU A 154 10.48 11.48 11.73
CA LEU A 154 11.38 11.80 10.61
C LEU A 154 11.11 13.22 10.12
N LYS A 155 12.17 14.02 10.02
CA LYS A 155 12.16 15.37 9.44
C LYS A 155 13.37 15.48 8.52
N SER A 156 13.14 15.53 7.23
CA SER A 156 14.18 15.71 6.22
C SER A 156 13.90 16.98 5.42
N GLU A 157 14.90 17.83 5.27
CA GLU A 157 14.80 19.03 4.43
C GLU A 157 14.73 18.65 2.94
N ARG A 158 15.39 17.57 2.55
CA ARG A 158 15.38 17.07 1.16
C ARG A 158 14.06 16.41 0.78
N PHE A 159 13.35 15.84 1.76
CA PHE A 159 12.10 15.09 1.57
C PHE A 159 11.05 15.57 2.59
N PRO A 160 10.52 16.80 2.45
CA PRO A 160 9.68 17.43 3.48
C PRO A 160 8.36 16.70 3.74
N TYR A 161 7.86 15.96 2.75
CA TYR A 161 6.65 15.15 2.87
C TYR A 161 6.90 13.79 3.52
N MET A 162 8.15 13.27 3.48
CA MET A 162 8.47 11.96 4.04
C MET A 162 8.40 11.99 5.57
N LYS A 163 7.49 11.18 6.13
CA LYS A 163 7.27 11.07 7.59
C LYS A 163 7.66 9.72 8.13
N ASN A 164 7.48 8.67 7.33
CA ASN A 164 7.67 7.30 7.80
C ASN A 164 8.44 6.47 6.80
N VAL A 165 9.22 5.54 7.33
CA VAL A 165 9.74 4.38 6.60
C VAL A 165 9.28 3.12 7.31
N ILE A 166 8.74 2.16 6.55
CA ILE A 166 8.28 0.87 7.04
C ILE A 166 9.17 -0.22 6.42
N TYR A 167 9.82 -0.99 7.26
CA TYR A 167 10.44 -2.23 6.82
C TYR A 167 9.39 -3.33 6.75
N VAL A 168 9.16 -3.87 5.56
CA VAL A 168 8.17 -4.92 5.30
C VAL A 168 8.77 -6.27 5.68
N GLY A 169 8.65 -6.62 6.95
CA GLY A 169 9.23 -7.81 7.57
C GLY A 169 9.22 -7.71 9.08
N GLN A 170 9.98 -8.61 9.73
CA GLN A 170 10.05 -8.70 11.19
C GLN A 170 11.30 -8.00 11.78
N GLU A 171 12.29 -7.72 10.96
CA GLU A 171 13.54 -7.11 11.38
C GLU A 171 13.31 -5.68 11.88
N LYS A 172 14.15 -5.25 12.82
CA LYS A 172 14.09 -3.90 13.39
C LYS A 172 15.24 -3.06 12.86
N HIS A 173 14.89 -1.97 12.23
CA HIS A 173 15.83 -0.97 11.73
C HIS A 173 15.64 0.35 12.47
N ARG A 174 16.75 1.04 12.76
CA ARG A 174 16.71 2.32 13.48
C ARG A 174 15.89 3.36 12.70
N GLY A 175 14.97 4.04 13.38
CA GLY A 175 14.11 5.07 12.78
C GLY A 175 12.98 4.54 11.90
N MET A 176 12.95 3.25 11.57
CA MET A 176 11.93 2.62 10.75
C MET A 176 10.94 1.82 11.61
N TYR A 177 9.68 1.80 11.21
CA TYR A 177 8.71 0.81 11.69
C TYR A 177 8.95 -0.53 11.00
N ASN A 178 8.50 -1.63 11.61
CA ASN A 178 8.34 -2.90 10.91
C ASN A 178 6.85 -3.29 10.82
N THR A 179 6.54 -4.33 10.03
CA THR A 179 5.14 -4.77 9.82
C THR A 179 4.42 -5.05 11.13
N ALA A 180 5.06 -5.74 12.09
CA ALA A 180 4.43 -6.09 13.36
C ALA A 180 4.11 -4.84 14.20
N GLU A 181 4.97 -3.83 14.18
CA GLU A 181 4.74 -2.57 14.88
C GLU A 181 3.59 -1.78 14.26
N ILE A 182 3.48 -1.76 12.94
CA ILE A 182 2.34 -1.12 12.25
C ILE A 182 1.02 -1.79 12.64
N LEU A 183 0.95 -3.12 12.61
CA LEU A 183 -0.25 -3.86 13.01
C LEU A 183 -0.60 -3.60 14.49
N LEU A 184 0.41 -3.54 15.38
CA LEU A 184 0.20 -3.24 16.79
C LEU A 184 -0.36 -1.82 17.02
N LEU A 185 0.17 -0.83 16.30
CA LEU A 185 -0.33 0.56 16.36
C LEU A 185 -1.78 0.65 15.89
N GLY A 186 -2.18 -0.16 14.92
CA GLY A 186 -3.54 -0.24 14.42
C GLY A 186 -4.58 -0.58 15.49
N ASN A 187 -4.19 -1.31 16.55
CA ASN A 187 -5.09 -1.65 17.66
C ASN A 187 -5.59 -0.41 18.43
N ASN A 188 -4.93 0.73 18.30
CA ASN A 188 -5.37 2.00 18.92
C ASN A 188 -6.37 2.77 18.04
N ILE A 189 -6.67 2.29 16.85
CA ILE A 189 -7.60 2.93 15.92
C ILE A 189 -8.95 2.21 15.98
N GLU A 190 -9.98 2.94 16.30
CA GLU A 190 -11.34 2.43 16.36
C GLU A 190 -11.86 2.04 14.96
N ASP A 191 -12.72 1.01 14.89
CA ASP A 191 -13.39 0.58 13.67
C ASP A 191 -14.19 1.71 13.01
N SER A 192 -14.78 2.57 13.82
CA SER A 192 -15.51 3.75 13.37
C SER A 192 -14.66 4.67 12.50
N ARG A 193 -13.38 4.88 12.86
CA ARG A 193 -12.47 5.73 12.10
C ARG A 193 -12.10 5.09 10.75
N LEU A 194 -11.84 3.79 10.72
CA LEU A 194 -11.61 3.07 9.48
C LEU A 194 -12.85 3.15 8.57
N ASN A 195 -14.04 2.91 9.12
CA ASN A 195 -15.29 2.95 8.36
C ASN A 195 -15.62 4.35 7.83
N GLU A 196 -15.31 5.39 8.58
CA GLU A 196 -15.42 6.78 8.12
C GLU A 196 -14.58 7.01 6.85
N LEU A 197 -13.29 6.64 6.85
CA LEU A 197 -12.42 6.79 5.69
C LEU A 197 -12.89 5.93 4.51
N LYS A 198 -13.27 4.67 4.75
CA LYS A 198 -13.82 3.77 3.72
C LYS A 198 -15.04 4.37 3.03
N SER A 199 -15.92 5.05 3.78
CA SER A 199 -17.14 5.67 3.23
C SER A 199 -16.87 6.86 2.31
N GLN A 200 -15.70 7.48 2.43
CA GLN A 200 -15.28 8.62 1.61
C GLN A 200 -14.61 8.20 0.30
N VAL A 201 -14.20 6.93 0.17
CA VAL A 201 -13.53 6.42 -1.04
C VAL A 201 -14.56 6.07 -2.11
N THR A 202 -14.30 6.50 -3.33
CA THR A 202 -15.13 6.24 -4.50
C THR A 202 -14.39 5.42 -5.56
N CYS A 203 -15.13 4.83 -6.52
CA CYS A 203 -14.52 4.11 -7.64
C CYS A 203 -13.75 5.03 -8.62
N HIS A 204 -13.83 6.34 -8.46
CA HIS A 204 -13.11 7.34 -9.24
C HIS A 204 -11.80 7.80 -8.58
N ASP A 205 -11.54 7.40 -7.34
CA ASP A 205 -10.31 7.77 -6.66
C ASP A 205 -9.10 7.02 -7.23
N VAL A 206 -7.97 7.70 -7.27
CA VAL A 206 -6.70 7.09 -7.70
C VAL A 206 -6.24 6.09 -6.64
N VAL A 207 -6.10 4.83 -7.01
CA VAL A 207 -5.64 3.76 -6.10
C VAL A 207 -4.14 3.59 -6.18
N THR A 208 -3.58 3.60 -7.39
CA THR A 208 -2.15 3.36 -7.60
C THR A 208 -1.58 4.22 -8.71
N VAL A 209 -0.32 4.57 -8.55
CA VAL A 209 0.48 5.28 -9.55
C VAL A 209 1.78 4.55 -9.78
N SER A 210 2.15 4.38 -11.05
CA SER A 210 3.46 3.89 -11.47
C SER A 210 4.17 4.96 -12.29
N TYR A 211 5.31 5.39 -11.82
CA TYR A 211 6.14 6.40 -12.49
C TYR A 211 7.11 5.69 -13.46
N THR A 212 6.67 5.44 -14.70
CA THR A 212 7.46 4.72 -15.71
C THR A 212 8.31 5.62 -16.61
N HIS A 213 8.02 6.92 -16.63
CA HIS A 213 8.66 7.92 -17.51
C HIS A 213 9.72 8.77 -16.79
N LEU A 214 10.05 8.43 -15.55
CA LEU A 214 11.09 9.14 -14.80
C LEU A 214 12.46 8.82 -15.41
N ARG A 215 13.06 9.82 -16.08
CA ARG A 215 14.49 9.85 -16.32
C ARG A 215 15.10 10.76 -15.27
N ALA A 216 15.98 10.22 -14.44
CA ALA A 216 16.85 11.04 -13.61
C ALA A 216 17.69 11.93 -14.56
N PRO A 217 17.89 13.21 -14.24
CA PRO A 217 18.72 14.10 -15.03
C PRO A 217 20.15 13.61 -15.15
#